data_6c6292899bf73451c96744db18ca3c9c
#
_entry.id   6c6292899bf73451c96744db18ca3c9c
#
_cell.length_a   1.000
_cell.length_b   1.000
_cell.length_c   1.000
_cell.angle_alpha   90.00
_cell.angle_beta   90.00
_cell.angle_gamma   90.00
#
_symmetry.space_group_name_H-M   'P 1'
#
loop_
_entity.id
_entity.type
_entity.pdbx_description
1 polymer ?
#
loop_
_entity_poly.entity_id
_entity_poly.type
_entity_poly.pdbx_seq_one_letter_code
_entity_poly.pdbx_strand_id
1 'polypeptide(L)'
;MRESLASEGDLTRLFQAFNKAQKGGKMVIGAIGGSITRASTKMPIEKRYANLVLNWWQKNFPKTQFELVNAGIGATGSDYGAMRVQHDLLSAKPDFVIVEFATNDLDTPEYAESYEGLIRQILNEPQKPAVALLFMTRKDGSNVQDAEIKIGEHYHLPMISYRNAIWREMQAGKLRWEQICADEVHPNEYGHAIAGNLVNQFLNHALKENNNNQHLLIPAITESLYSDRFEFTKLFDGESLVPSQNSGWIYDGSGKDSKGWKSSIPGSIIEFEI
;
A
#
# COMPACT_ATOMS: atom_id res chain seq x y z
N MET A 1 9.93 15.44 -10.92
CA MET A 1 8.47 15.30 -10.91
C MET A 1 7.91 14.79 -12.25
N ARG A 2 8.17 15.41 -13.40
CA ARG A 2 7.57 14.95 -14.69
C ARG A 2 7.80 13.46 -15.02
N GLU A 3 8.90 12.87 -14.60
CA GLU A 3 9.26 11.49 -14.91
C GLU A 3 8.83 10.49 -13.83
N SER A 4 8.68 10.94 -12.59
CA SER A 4 8.20 10.10 -11.49
C SER A 4 6.67 10.01 -11.42
N LEU A 5 5.95 10.93 -12.05
CA LEU A 5 4.49 10.89 -12.09
C LEU A 5 4.06 10.10 -13.33
N ALA A 6 3.70 8.82 -13.16
CA ALA A 6 3.20 7.98 -14.23
C ALA A 6 1.77 8.39 -14.63
N SER A 7 0.96 8.82 -13.66
CA SER A 7 -0.35 9.46 -13.89
C SER A 7 -0.70 10.35 -12.71
N GLU A 8 -1.35 11.48 -12.98
CA GLU A 8 -1.93 12.35 -11.97
C GLU A 8 -3.25 11.78 -11.44
N GLY A 9 -3.97 11.06 -12.28
CA GLY A 9 -5.27 10.49 -11.95
C GLY A 9 -6.35 11.53 -11.65
N ASP A 10 -7.43 11.07 -11.03
CA ASP A 10 -8.50 11.92 -10.47
C ASP A 10 -8.14 12.31 -9.04
N LEU A 11 -8.01 13.61 -8.79
CA LEU A 11 -7.63 14.16 -7.50
C LEU A 11 -8.82 14.41 -6.55
N THR A 12 -10.05 14.10 -6.95
CA THR A 12 -11.27 14.44 -6.20
C THR A 12 -11.26 13.89 -4.78
N ARG A 13 -10.87 12.61 -4.60
CA ARG A 13 -10.75 11.99 -3.28
C ARG A 13 -9.65 12.66 -2.44
N LEU A 14 -8.53 13.00 -3.07
CA LEU A 14 -7.42 13.65 -2.40
C LEU A 14 -7.78 15.08 -1.96
N PHE A 15 -8.50 15.82 -2.80
CA PHE A 15 -9.01 17.14 -2.42
C PHE A 15 -10.01 17.07 -1.27
N GLN A 16 -10.86 16.04 -1.22
CA GLN A 16 -11.71 15.81 -0.04
C GLN A 16 -10.90 15.52 1.22
N ALA A 17 -9.84 14.72 1.11
CA ALA A 17 -8.93 14.47 2.24
C ALA A 17 -8.23 15.76 2.70
N PHE A 18 -7.75 16.62 1.78
CA PHE A 18 -7.19 17.92 2.12
C PHE A 18 -8.21 18.83 2.82
N ASN A 19 -9.42 18.89 2.28
CA ASN A 19 -10.50 19.71 2.86
C ASN A 19 -10.90 19.22 4.26
N LYS A 20 -10.89 17.88 4.48
CA LYS A 20 -11.07 17.30 5.82
C LYS A 20 -9.92 17.69 6.74
N ALA A 21 -8.67 17.58 6.28
CA ALA A 21 -7.49 17.95 7.05
C ALA A 21 -7.46 19.44 7.44
N GLN A 22 -7.93 20.33 6.57
CA GLN A 22 -8.01 21.77 6.87
C GLN A 22 -8.99 22.10 8.00
N LYS A 23 -10.07 21.32 8.12
CA LYS A 23 -11.08 21.50 9.18
C LYS A 23 -10.57 21.08 10.55
N GLY A 24 -9.54 20.28 10.61
CA GLY A 24 -9.03 19.68 11.86
C GLY A 24 -9.73 18.39 12.25
N GLY A 25 -9.34 17.81 13.40
CA GLY A 25 -9.87 16.56 13.91
C GLY A 25 -8.86 15.41 13.79
N LYS A 26 -9.34 14.20 13.53
CA LYS A 26 -8.48 13.00 13.37
C LYS A 26 -8.52 12.50 11.95
N MET A 27 -7.37 12.11 11.42
CA MET A 27 -7.21 11.47 10.13
C MET A 27 -6.21 10.32 10.19
N VAL A 28 -6.43 9.31 9.37
CA VAL A 28 -5.56 8.13 9.28
C VAL A 28 -4.90 8.10 7.89
N ILE A 29 -3.60 8.02 7.89
CA ILE A 29 -2.76 7.79 6.72
C ILE A 29 -2.42 6.30 6.69
N GLY A 30 -2.72 5.62 5.61
CA GLY A 30 -2.46 4.21 5.41
C GLY A 30 -1.30 3.96 4.45
N ALA A 31 -0.56 2.88 4.68
CA ALA A 31 0.36 2.32 3.70
C ALA A 31 0.23 0.80 3.72
N ILE A 32 0.03 0.18 2.56
CA ILE A 32 0.00 -1.28 2.41
C ILE A 32 0.98 -1.71 1.34
N GLY A 33 1.71 -2.79 1.62
CA GLY A 33 2.76 -3.27 0.71
C GLY A 33 3.58 -4.41 1.29
N GLY A 34 4.72 -4.68 0.64
CA GLY A 34 5.68 -5.70 1.01
C GLY A 34 6.70 -5.25 2.06
N SER A 35 7.92 -5.81 1.93
CA SER A 35 9.06 -5.50 2.82
C SER A 35 9.53 -4.05 2.72
N ILE A 36 9.41 -3.40 1.57
CA ILE A 36 9.77 -1.99 1.40
C ILE A 36 8.84 -1.10 2.23
N THR A 37 7.53 -1.35 2.19
CA THR A 37 6.55 -0.62 3.01
C THR A 37 6.74 -0.88 4.50
N ARG A 38 6.99 -2.14 4.91
CA ARG A 38 7.30 -2.48 6.30
C ARG A 38 8.58 -1.78 6.77
N ALA A 39 9.55 -1.66 5.90
CA ALA A 39 10.93 -1.23 6.15
C ALA A 39 11.69 -2.14 7.13
N SER A 40 13.02 -2.00 7.17
CA SER A 40 13.88 -2.71 8.11
C SER A 40 13.58 -2.28 9.55
N THR A 41 13.54 -3.25 10.49
CA THR A 41 13.40 -2.94 11.92
C THR A 41 14.58 -2.16 12.48
N LYS A 42 15.74 -2.19 11.81
CA LYS A 42 16.94 -1.43 12.17
C LYS A 42 16.88 0.03 11.67
N MET A 43 15.99 0.34 10.72
CA MET A 43 15.83 1.69 10.21
C MET A 43 15.00 2.52 11.19
N PRO A 44 15.47 3.73 11.56
CA PRO A 44 14.69 4.67 12.37
C PRO A 44 13.31 4.92 11.74
N ILE A 45 12.27 4.91 12.56
CA ILE A 45 10.88 5.00 12.08
C ILE A 45 10.66 6.27 11.25
N GLU A 46 11.20 7.40 11.70
CA GLU A 46 11.08 8.70 11.04
C GLU A 46 11.76 8.77 9.66
N LYS A 47 12.62 7.79 9.33
CA LYS A 47 13.32 7.69 8.03
C LYS A 47 12.55 6.85 7.00
N ARG A 48 11.53 6.12 7.42
CA ARG A 48 10.72 5.28 6.52
C ARG A 48 9.84 6.15 5.64
N TYR A 49 9.67 5.78 4.37
CA TYR A 49 8.95 6.62 3.42
C TYR A 49 7.52 6.97 3.88
N ALA A 50 6.79 6.02 4.47
CA ALA A 50 5.44 6.26 4.95
C ALA A 50 5.39 7.29 6.09
N ASN A 51 6.41 7.29 6.98
CA ASN A 51 6.55 8.29 8.04
C ASN A 51 6.95 9.66 7.49
N LEU A 52 7.74 9.72 6.41
CA LEU A 52 8.06 10.98 5.73
C LEU A 52 6.80 11.59 5.08
N VAL A 53 5.90 10.75 4.56
CA VAL A 53 4.60 11.19 4.05
C VAL A 53 3.70 11.64 5.20
N LEU A 54 3.62 10.90 6.31
CA LEU A 54 2.91 11.34 7.51
C LEU A 54 3.38 12.73 7.98
N ASN A 55 4.70 12.93 8.05
CA ASN A 55 5.29 14.22 8.45
C ASN A 55 4.88 15.37 7.51
N TRP A 56 4.74 15.07 6.20
CA TRP A 56 4.21 16.03 5.23
C TRP A 56 2.78 16.46 5.57
N TRP A 57 1.89 15.50 5.88
CA TRP A 57 0.51 15.80 6.29
C TRP A 57 0.46 16.62 7.56
N GLN A 58 1.21 16.25 8.59
CA GLN A 58 1.29 16.98 9.86
C GLN A 58 1.77 18.41 9.69
N LYS A 59 2.79 18.62 8.84
CA LYS A 59 3.35 19.96 8.57
C LYS A 59 2.37 20.86 7.83
N ASN A 60 1.63 20.33 6.85
CA ASN A 60 0.73 21.12 6.02
C ASN A 60 -0.63 21.35 6.69
N PHE A 61 -1.04 20.50 7.63
CA PHE A 61 -2.33 20.57 8.31
C PHE A 61 -2.19 20.48 9.85
N PRO A 62 -1.57 21.49 10.50
CA PRO A 62 -1.19 21.41 11.91
C PRO A 62 -2.36 21.38 12.90
N LYS A 63 -3.60 21.62 12.43
CA LYS A 63 -4.82 21.54 13.24
C LYS A 63 -5.39 20.10 13.32
N THR A 64 -4.84 19.18 12.54
CA THR A 64 -5.31 17.80 12.44
C THR A 64 -4.35 16.85 13.12
N GLN A 65 -4.89 15.94 13.93
CA GLN A 65 -4.15 14.85 14.51
C GLN A 65 -4.10 13.70 13.51
N PHE A 66 -2.90 13.31 13.11
CA PHE A 66 -2.70 12.22 12.16
C PHE A 66 -2.18 10.97 12.85
N GLU A 67 -2.69 9.82 12.42
CA GLU A 67 -2.20 8.49 12.75
C GLU A 67 -1.68 7.82 11.47
N LEU A 68 -0.60 7.03 11.58
CA LEU A 68 -0.10 6.20 10.49
C LEU A 68 -0.40 4.73 10.79
N VAL A 69 -1.10 4.08 9.87
CA VAL A 69 -1.25 2.62 9.83
C VAL A 69 -0.33 2.09 8.73
N ASN A 70 0.77 1.46 9.13
CA ASN A 70 1.69 0.81 8.20
C ASN A 70 1.39 -0.70 8.19
N ALA A 71 0.68 -1.15 7.16
CA ALA A 71 0.31 -2.53 6.90
C ALA A 71 1.29 -3.23 5.94
N GLY A 72 2.59 -2.92 6.02
CA GLY A 72 3.64 -3.61 5.28
C GLY A 72 4.01 -4.94 5.91
N ILE A 73 4.01 -6.03 5.13
CA ILE A 73 4.47 -7.36 5.55
C ILE A 73 5.53 -7.87 4.56
N GLY A 74 6.70 -8.26 5.09
CA GLY A 74 7.82 -8.71 4.25
C GLY A 74 7.51 -9.98 3.48
N ALA A 75 8.02 -10.06 2.23
CA ALA A 75 7.89 -11.20 1.33
C ALA A 75 6.43 -11.57 0.98
N THR A 76 5.53 -10.59 0.91
CA THR A 76 4.14 -10.80 0.51
C THR A 76 3.79 -9.93 -0.69
N GLY A 77 2.93 -10.43 -1.57
CA GLY A 77 2.37 -9.74 -2.72
C GLY A 77 0.97 -9.19 -2.45
N SER A 78 0.37 -8.65 -3.50
CA SER A 78 -1.00 -8.11 -3.46
C SER A 78 -2.06 -9.19 -3.24
N ASP A 79 -1.77 -10.45 -3.55
CA ASP A 79 -2.60 -11.62 -3.27
C ASP A 79 -2.91 -11.73 -1.77
N TYR A 80 -1.87 -11.77 -0.95
CA TYR A 80 -2.03 -11.75 0.50
C TYR A 80 -2.47 -10.36 1.00
N GLY A 81 -2.06 -9.29 0.31
CA GLY A 81 -2.53 -7.93 0.57
C GLY A 81 -4.04 -7.81 0.54
N ALA A 82 -4.68 -8.33 -0.51
CA ALA A 82 -6.15 -8.31 -0.66
C ALA A 82 -6.87 -9.10 0.43
N MET A 83 -6.30 -10.23 0.87
CA MET A 83 -6.91 -11.07 1.93
C MET A 83 -6.92 -10.38 3.30
N ARG A 84 -5.90 -9.56 3.60
CA ARG A 84 -5.68 -8.96 4.93
C ARG A 84 -6.02 -7.48 5.05
N VAL A 85 -6.29 -6.79 3.93
CA VAL A 85 -6.46 -5.33 3.92
C VAL A 85 -7.56 -4.85 4.86
N GLN A 86 -8.66 -5.59 4.97
CA GLN A 86 -9.77 -5.26 5.87
C GLN A 86 -9.32 -5.24 7.33
N HIS A 87 -8.56 -6.25 7.75
CA HIS A 87 -8.06 -6.37 9.12
C HIS A 87 -6.92 -5.37 9.39
N ASP A 88 -5.90 -5.34 8.52
CA ASP A 88 -4.63 -4.66 8.80
C ASP A 88 -4.67 -3.16 8.54
N LEU A 89 -5.60 -2.68 7.70
CA LEU A 89 -5.65 -1.30 7.26
C LEU A 89 -7.04 -0.68 7.34
N LEU A 90 -8.06 -1.29 6.72
CA LEU A 90 -9.37 -0.65 6.52
C LEU A 90 -10.19 -0.56 7.81
N SER A 91 -9.93 -1.45 8.80
CA SER A 91 -10.48 -1.36 10.15
C SER A 91 -10.17 -0.01 10.85
N ALA A 92 -9.06 0.63 10.50
CA ALA A 92 -8.67 1.95 10.98
C ALA A 92 -9.32 3.11 10.22
N LYS A 93 -10.10 2.84 9.16
CA LYS A 93 -10.82 3.82 8.33
C LYS A 93 -9.88 4.89 7.76
N PRO A 94 -8.89 4.53 6.94
CA PRO A 94 -7.91 5.47 6.40
C PRO A 94 -8.55 6.53 5.50
N ASP A 95 -8.00 7.73 5.52
CA ASP A 95 -8.39 8.85 4.67
C ASP A 95 -7.52 8.97 3.40
N PHE A 96 -6.28 8.51 3.49
CA PHE A 96 -5.33 8.44 2.39
C PHE A 96 -4.54 7.15 2.49
N VAL A 97 -4.36 6.43 1.39
CA VAL A 97 -3.68 5.14 1.34
C VAL A 97 -2.62 5.14 0.24
N ILE A 98 -1.42 4.67 0.57
CA ILE A 98 -0.36 4.33 -0.38
C ILE A 98 -0.33 2.81 -0.57
N VAL A 99 -0.37 2.35 -1.83
CA VAL A 99 -0.27 0.94 -2.20
C VAL A 99 1.04 0.68 -2.92
N GLU A 100 1.84 -0.30 -2.44
CA GLU A 100 3.18 -0.59 -2.95
C GLU A 100 3.43 -2.10 -3.00
N PHE A 101 3.31 -2.72 -4.20
CA PHE A 101 3.58 -4.14 -4.42
C PHE A 101 4.39 -4.42 -5.68
N ALA A 102 4.75 -3.41 -6.46
CA ALA A 102 5.36 -3.56 -7.78
C ALA A 102 6.64 -4.42 -7.82
N THR A 103 7.37 -4.55 -6.70
CA THR A 103 8.56 -5.40 -6.59
C THR A 103 8.27 -6.81 -6.08
N ASN A 104 7.08 -7.05 -5.56
CA ASN A 104 6.67 -8.31 -4.93
C ASN A 104 5.80 -9.16 -5.84
N ASP A 105 4.93 -8.52 -6.61
CA ASP A 105 4.00 -9.18 -7.51
C ASP A 105 4.71 -9.73 -8.75
N LEU A 106 4.06 -10.69 -9.39
CA LEU A 106 4.48 -11.26 -10.67
C LEU A 106 3.54 -10.76 -11.78
N ASP A 107 4.04 -10.68 -13.00
CA ASP A 107 3.22 -10.33 -14.17
C ASP A 107 2.40 -11.55 -14.62
N THR A 108 1.39 -11.87 -13.82
CA THR A 108 0.44 -12.96 -14.08
C THR A 108 -1.01 -12.51 -13.86
N PRO A 109 -1.99 -13.19 -14.46
CA PRO A 109 -3.41 -12.87 -14.27
C PRO A 109 -3.83 -12.84 -12.79
N GLU A 110 -3.34 -13.77 -11.99
CA GLU A 110 -3.68 -13.88 -10.57
C GLU A 110 -3.26 -12.65 -9.78
N TYR A 111 -2.04 -12.14 -10.06
CA TYR A 111 -1.56 -10.92 -9.41
C TYR A 111 -2.29 -9.67 -9.93
N ALA A 112 -2.66 -9.62 -11.20
CA ALA A 112 -3.49 -8.54 -11.73
C ALA A 112 -4.87 -8.51 -11.07
N GLU A 113 -5.53 -9.67 -10.93
CA GLU A 113 -6.82 -9.81 -10.24
C GLU A 113 -6.72 -9.45 -8.75
N SER A 114 -5.66 -9.89 -8.07
CA SER A 114 -5.49 -9.63 -6.63
C SER A 114 -5.15 -8.17 -6.35
N TYR A 115 -4.29 -7.55 -7.16
CA TYR A 115 -3.98 -6.13 -7.05
C TYR A 115 -5.22 -5.28 -7.32
N GLU A 116 -6.00 -5.61 -8.34
CA GLU A 116 -7.27 -4.96 -8.62
C GLU A 116 -8.24 -5.10 -7.45
N GLY A 117 -8.44 -6.33 -6.94
CA GLY A 117 -9.34 -6.58 -5.83
C GLY A 117 -8.95 -5.81 -4.56
N LEU A 118 -7.65 -5.71 -4.26
CA LEU A 118 -7.13 -4.87 -3.19
C LEU A 118 -7.51 -3.39 -3.39
N ILE A 119 -7.30 -2.85 -4.60
CA ILE A 119 -7.65 -1.47 -4.93
C ILE A 119 -9.16 -1.26 -4.77
N ARG A 120 -9.99 -2.17 -5.27
CA ARG A 120 -11.44 -2.08 -5.17
C ARG A 120 -11.94 -2.12 -3.73
N GLN A 121 -11.37 -2.98 -2.88
CA GLN A 121 -11.70 -2.99 -1.45
C GLN A 121 -11.44 -1.62 -0.81
N ILE A 122 -10.27 -0.99 -1.08
CA ILE A 122 -9.94 0.33 -0.54
C ILE A 122 -10.90 1.41 -1.09
N LEU A 123 -11.16 1.40 -2.39
CA LEU A 123 -12.02 2.41 -3.04
C LEU A 123 -13.49 2.31 -2.60
N ASN A 124 -13.96 1.11 -2.25
CA ASN A 124 -15.34 0.84 -1.80
C ASN A 124 -15.60 1.21 -0.34
N GLU A 125 -14.54 1.55 0.42
CA GLU A 125 -14.73 2.00 1.81
C GLU A 125 -15.69 3.19 1.94
N PRO A 126 -16.59 3.20 2.94
CA PRO A 126 -17.60 4.25 3.12
C PRO A 126 -17.03 5.67 3.21
N GLN A 127 -15.83 5.83 3.80
CA GLN A 127 -15.13 7.11 3.89
C GLN A 127 -14.45 7.53 2.59
N LYS A 128 -14.44 6.64 1.57
CA LYS A 128 -13.89 6.90 0.23
C LYS A 128 -12.47 7.46 0.26
N PRO A 129 -11.49 6.72 0.80
CA PRO A 129 -10.13 7.20 0.96
C PRO A 129 -9.52 7.61 -0.39
N ALA A 130 -8.63 8.59 -0.37
CA ALA A 130 -7.75 8.85 -1.49
C ALA A 130 -6.70 7.75 -1.58
N VAL A 131 -6.35 7.32 -2.79
CA VAL A 131 -5.36 6.27 -3.04
C VAL A 131 -4.27 6.80 -3.94
N ALA A 132 -3.01 6.47 -3.64
CA ALA A 132 -1.87 6.70 -4.51
C ALA A 132 -1.07 5.40 -4.67
N LEU A 133 -0.73 5.04 -5.90
CA LEU A 133 0.08 3.88 -6.21
C LEU A 133 1.56 4.28 -6.26
N LEU A 134 2.41 3.54 -5.56
CA LEU A 134 3.85 3.76 -5.51
C LEU A 134 4.58 2.56 -6.12
N PHE A 135 5.23 2.77 -7.26
CA PHE A 135 5.95 1.72 -7.98
C PHE A 135 7.44 1.76 -7.65
N MET A 136 7.83 0.93 -6.69
CA MET A 136 9.25 0.69 -6.37
C MET A 136 9.90 -0.20 -7.42
N THR A 137 11.22 -0.40 -7.35
CA THR A 137 11.95 -1.19 -8.35
C THR A 137 13.09 -1.98 -7.72
N ARG A 138 13.56 -3.00 -8.43
CA ARG A 138 14.78 -3.76 -8.14
C ARG A 138 15.99 -3.13 -8.82
N LYS A 139 17.18 -3.57 -8.48
CA LYS A 139 18.47 -3.08 -9.01
C LYS A 139 18.57 -3.15 -10.53
N ASP A 140 18.01 -4.18 -11.12
CA ASP A 140 17.99 -4.40 -12.56
C ASP A 140 16.89 -3.59 -13.29
N GLY A 141 16.10 -2.79 -12.55
CA GLY A 141 14.97 -2.03 -13.08
C GLY A 141 13.68 -2.84 -13.20
N SER A 142 13.70 -4.12 -12.83
CA SER A 142 12.51 -4.97 -12.92
C SER A 142 11.49 -4.63 -11.83
N ASN A 143 10.24 -4.63 -12.23
CA ASN A 143 9.04 -4.60 -11.41
C ASN A 143 7.82 -4.84 -12.31
N VAL A 144 6.62 -4.92 -11.74
CA VAL A 144 5.37 -5.15 -12.49
C VAL A 144 4.53 -3.87 -12.68
N GLN A 145 5.14 -2.69 -12.55
CA GLN A 145 4.38 -1.43 -12.69
C GLN A 145 3.62 -1.31 -14.01
N ASP A 146 4.07 -1.93 -15.10
CA ASP A 146 3.39 -1.82 -16.39
C ASP A 146 2.04 -2.56 -16.40
N ALA A 147 1.89 -3.60 -15.58
CA ALA A 147 0.61 -4.26 -15.32
C ALA A 147 -0.25 -3.44 -14.32
N GLU A 148 0.34 -2.96 -13.22
CA GLU A 148 -0.35 -2.16 -12.21
C GLU A 148 -0.82 -0.79 -12.74
N ILE A 149 -0.11 -0.19 -13.71
CA ILE A 149 -0.51 1.05 -14.40
C ILE A 149 -1.86 0.89 -15.08
N LYS A 150 -2.14 -0.24 -15.74
CA LYS A 150 -3.43 -0.48 -16.40
C LYS A 150 -4.59 -0.42 -15.42
N ILE A 151 -4.39 -0.96 -14.22
CA ILE A 151 -5.37 -0.91 -13.13
C ILE A 151 -5.51 0.52 -12.60
N GLY A 152 -4.38 1.21 -12.38
CA GLY A 152 -4.39 2.60 -11.96
C GLY A 152 -5.06 3.55 -12.96
N GLU A 153 -4.86 3.34 -14.27
CA GLU A 153 -5.54 4.10 -15.34
C GLU A 153 -7.04 3.81 -15.36
N HIS A 154 -7.45 2.54 -15.21
CA HIS A 154 -8.85 2.14 -15.20
C HIS A 154 -9.64 2.79 -14.05
N TYR A 155 -9.03 2.93 -12.88
CA TYR A 155 -9.64 3.59 -11.71
C TYR A 155 -9.24 5.06 -11.58
N HIS A 156 -8.56 5.64 -12.58
CA HIS A 156 -8.08 7.02 -12.59
C HIS A 156 -7.29 7.40 -11.33
N LEU A 157 -6.39 6.52 -10.89
CA LEU A 157 -5.60 6.74 -9.68
C LEU A 157 -4.30 7.49 -9.95
N PRO A 158 -3.85 8.33 -8.99
CA PRO A 158 -2.49 8.86 -8.99
C PRO A 158 -1.43 7.74 -8.90
N MET A 159 -0.41 7.82 -9.75
CA MET A 159 0.63 6.80 -9.85
C MET A 159 2.01 7.44 -9.83
N ILE A 160 2.81 7.08 -8.83
CA ILE A 160 4.17 7.59 -8.60
C ILE A 160 5.18 6.48 -8.86
N SER A 161 6.05 6.65 -9.84
CA SER A 161 7.08 5.67 -10.19
C SER A 161 8.44 6.08 -9.63
N TYR A 162 8.89 5.35 -8.62
CA TYR A 162 10.25 5.42 -8.13
C TYR A 162 11.23 4.91 -9.20
N ARG A 163 10.88 3.81 -9.92
CA ARG A 163 11.68 3.28 -11.04
C ARG A 163 12.02 4.39 -12.03
N ASN A 164 11.03 5.07 -12.56
CA ASN A 164 11.25 6.07 -13.59
C ASN A 164 12.07 7.27 -13.09
N ALA A 165 11.90 7.63 -11.81
CA ALA A 165 12.65 8.73 -11.21
C ALA A 165 14.13 8.44 -11.06
N ILE A 166 14.51 7.23 -10.59
CA ILE A 166 15.90 6.90 -10.30
C ILE A 166 16.64 6.35 -11.53
N TRP A 167 15.94 5.62 -12.40
CA TRP A 167 16.56 4.87 -13.50
C TRP A 167 17.33 5.77 -14.44
N ARG A 168 16.76 6.92 -14.79
CA ARG A 168 17.43 7.91 -15.62
C ARG A 168 18.70 8.46 -14.98
N GLU A 169 18.66 8.79 -13.70
CA GLU A 169 19.83 9.30 -12.98
C GLU A 169 20.93 8.22 -12.86
N MET A 170 20.52 6.96 -12.74
CA MET A 170 21.45 5.81 -12.77
C MET A 170 22.07 5.63 -14.15
N GLN A 171 21.29 5.69 -15.23
CA GLN A 171 21.80 5.61 -16.60
C GLN A 171 22.73 6.78 -16.96
N ALA A 172 22.46 7.96 -16.40
CA ALA A 172 23.33 9.12 -16.55
C ALA A 172 24.60 9.07 -15.68
N GLY A 173 24.79 8.00 -14.87
CA GLY A 173 25.92 7.86 -13.96
C GLY A 173 25.92 8.80 -12.76
N LYS A 174 24.81 9.50 -12.51
CA LYS A 174 24.66 10.46 -11.42
C LYS A 174 24.26 9.81 -10.10
N LEU A 175 23.64 8.62 -10.18
CA LEU A 175 23.18 7.85 -9.04
C LEU A 175 23.63 6.39 -9.19
N ARG A 176 24.12 5.77 -8.12
CA ARG A 176 24.44 4.35 -8.06
C ARG A 176 23.49 3.67 -7.10
N TRP A 177 23.11 2.43 -7.43
CA TRP A 177 22.18 1.64 -6.64
C TRP A 177 22.60 1.50 -5.17
N GLU A 178 23.89 1.27 -4.91
CA GLU A 178 24.44 1.08 -3.57
C GLU A 178 24.34 2.34 -2.68
N GLN A 179 24.08 3.51 -3.27
CA GLN A 179 23.84 4.74 -2.52
C GLN A 179 22.42 4.78 -1.94
N ILE A 180 21.46 4.08 -2.58
CA ILE A 180 20.03 4.17 -2.27
C ILE A 180 19.43 2.87 -1.75
N CYS A 181 20.12 1.74 -1.90
CA CYS A 181 19.63 0.42 -1.48
C CYS A 181 20.69 -0.34 -0.69
N ALA A 182 20.22 -1.20 0.22
CA ALA A 182 21.06 -2.06 1.05
C ALA A 182 21.42 -3.39 0.34
N ASP A 183 20.55 -3.81 -0.59
CA ASP A 183 20.68 -5.03 -1.38
C ASP A 183 20.02 -4.84 -2.76
N GLU A 184 19.66 -5.92 -3.45
CA GLU A 184 19.05 -5.89 -4.79
C GLU A 184 17.62 -5.28 -4.82
N VAL A 185 16.98 -5.10 -3.65
CA VAL A 185 15.56 -4.72 -3.57
C VAL A 185 15.30 -3.63 -2.52
N HIS A 186 15.92 -3.72 -1.33
CA HIS A 186 15.50 -2.94 -0.17
C HIS A 186 16.20 -1.58 -0.10
N PRO A 187 15.45 -0.48 -0.18
CA PRO A 187 15.99 0.87 0.01
C PRO A 187 16.62 1.04 1.40
N ASN A 188 17.74 1.73 1.45
CA ASN A 188 18.30 2.27 2.68
C ASN A 188 17.58 3.59 3.07
N GLU A 189 18.05 4.29 4.10
CA GLU A 189 17.44 5.56 4.52
C GLU A 189 17.35 6.58 3.38
N TYR A 190 18.37 6.64 2.53
CA TYR A 190 18.40 7.58 1.41
C TYR A 190 17.38 7.17 0.32
N GLY A 191 17.27 5.88 0.02
CA GLY A 191 16.25 5.38 -0.91
C GLY A 191 14.82 5.60 -0.38
N HIS A 192 14.58 5.38 0.91
CA HIS A 192 13.30 5.72 1.53
C HIS A 192 13.02 7.23 1.49
N ALA A 193 14.05 8.07 1.67
CA ALA A 193 13.89 9.52 1.54
C ALA A 193 13.50 9.93 0.12
N ILE A 194 14.07 9.28 -0.92
CA ILE A 194 13.65 9.50 -2.31
C ILE A 194 12.18 9.12 -2.47
N ALA A 195 11.77 7.91 -2.06
CA ALA A 195 10.39 7.45 -2.19
C ALA A 195 9.40 8.39 -1.49
N GLY A 196 9.66 8.74 -0.24
CA GLY A 196 8.83 9.69 0.51
C GLY A 196 8.77 11.08 -0.14
N ASN A 197 9.90 11.57 -0.66
CA ASN A 197 9.95 12.86 -1.35
C ASN A 197 9.17 12.86 -2.68
N LEU A 198 9.16 11.76 -3.43
CA LEU A 198 8.36 11.66 -4.65
C LEU A 198 6.87 11.76 -4.36
N VAL A 199 6.39 11.02 -3.35
CA VAL A 199 5.00 11.14 -2.88
C VAL A 199 4.71 12.55 -2.38
N ASN A 200 5.60 13.15 -1.58
CA ASN A 200 5.42 14.50 -1.06
C ASN A 200 5.41 15.58 -2.16
N GLN A 201 6.19 15.39 -3.24
CA GLN A 201 6.15 16.30 -4.40
C GLN A 201 4.82 16.21 -5.13
N PHE A 202 4.28 14.98 -5.30
CA PHE A 202 2.94 14.79 -5.84
C PHE A 202 1.88 15.47 -4.95
N LEU A 203 1.92 15.24 -3.64
CA LEU A 203 0.98 15.87 -2.69
C LEU A 203 1.09 17.41 -2.69
N ASN A 204 2.31 17.96 -2.79
CA ASN A 204 2.51 19.40 -2.93
C ASN A 204 1.90 19.97 -4.22
N HIS A 205 1.99 19.22 -5.33
CA HIS A 205 1.38 19.61 -6.59
C HIS A 205 -0.15 19.59 -6.46
N ALA A 206 -0.72 18.48 -5.99
CA ALA A 206 -2.15 18.35 -5.79
C ALA A 206 -2.72 19.39 -4.80
N LEU A 207 -1.97 19.73 -3.74
CA LEU A 207 -2.39 20.75 -2.78
C LEU A 207 -2.49 22.15 -3.41
N LYS A 208 -1.65 22.47 -4.40
CA LYS A 208 -1.72 23.75 -5.12
C LYS A 208 -2.91 23.82 -6.07
N GLU A 209 -3.30 22.66 -6.63
CA GLU A 209 -4.48 22.56 -7.51
C GLU A 209 -5.80 22.53 -6.73
N ASN A 210 -5.75 22.30 -5.41
CA ASN A 210 -6.94 22.23 -4.57
C ASN A 210 -7.59 23.62 -4.38
N ASN A 211 -8.62 23.88 -5.14
CA ASN A 211 -9.49 25.05 -4.94
C ASN A 211 -10.62 24.69 -3.97
N ASN A 212 -10.52 25.10 -2.71
CA ASN A 212 -11.39 24.74 -1.58
C ASN A 212 -12.91 24.94 -1.79
N ASN A 213 -13.33 25.54 -2.90
CA ASN A 213 -14.73 25.89 -3.20
C ASN A 213 -15.42 24.94 -4.20
N GLN A 214 -14.79 23.84 -4.60
CA GLN A 214 -15.41 22.91 -5.52
C GLN A 214 -16.28 21.88 -4.78
N HIS A 215 -17.54 21.73 -5.23
CA HIS A 215 -18.35 20.57 -4.90
C HIS A 215 -17.78 19.34 -5.63
N LEU A 216 -16.95 18.58 -4.93
CA LEU A 216 -16.27 17.42 -5.47
C LEU A 216 -17.20 16.20 -5.38
N LEU A 217 -17.77 15.80 -6.51
CA LEU A 217 -18.45 14.52 -6.63
C LEU A 217 -17.42 13.44 -6.92
N ILE A 218 -17.25 12.52 -5.98
CA ILE A 218 -16.40 11.34 -6.21
C ILE A 218 -17.05 10.49 -7.29
N PRO A 219 -16.34 10.17 -8.38
CA PRO A 219 -16.82 9.26 -9.39
C PRO A 219 -17.24 7.91 -8.80
N ALA A 220 -18.27 7.29 -9.35
CA ALA A 220 -18.59 5.91 -9.03
C ALA A 220 -17.44 5.00 -9.45
N ILE A 221 -17.24 3.92 -8.71
CA ILE A 221 -16.24 2.92 -9.07
C ILE A 221 -16.77 2.17 -10.29
N THR A 222 -15.95 2.06 -11.32
CA THR A 222 -16.25 1.32 -12.54
C THR A 222 -16.33 -0.18 -12.28
N GLU A 223 -16.84 -0.95 -13.25
CA GLU A 223 -16.75 -2.42 -13.22
C GLU A 223 -15.28 -2.86 -13.15
N SER A 224 -15.04 -4.09 -12.73
CA SER A 224 -13.68 -4.64 -12.67
C SER A 224 -13.06 -4.71 -14.06
N LEU A 225 -11.75 -4.43 -14.15
CA LEU A 225 -10.97 -4.56 -15.39
C LEU A 225 -10.67 -6.04 -15.69
N TYR A 226 -10.32 -6.80 -14.65
CA TYR A 226 -9.96 -8.22 -14.76
C TYR A 226 -11.00 -9.12 -14.09
N SER A 227 -11.22 -8.96 -12.78
CA SER A 227 -12.23 -9.71 -12.05
C SER A 227 -12.55 -9.10 -10.68
N ASP A 228 -13.67 -9.54 -10.07
CA ASP A 228 -14.06 -9.17 -8.71
C ASP A 228 -13.66 -10.23 -7.65
N ARG A 229 -12.93 -11.29 -8.04
CA ARG A 229 -12.59 -12.43 -7.17
C ARG A 229 -11.95 -12.04 -5.86
N PHE A 230 -11.10 -11.01 -5.85
CA PHE A 230 -10.40 -10.55 -4.65
C PHE A 230 -11.05 -9.33 -3.98
N GLU A 231 -12.18 -8.84 -4.49
CA GLU A 231 -12.90 -7.69 -3.88
C GLU A 231 -13.54 -8.05 -2.54
N PHE A 232 -13.92 -9.31 -2.36
CA PHE A 232 -14.62 -9.79 -1.16
C PHE A 232 -13.82 -10.83 -0.38
N THR A 233 -12.51 -10.87 -0.57
CA THR A 233 -11.64 -11.80 0.15
C THR A 233 -11.57 -11.46 1.62
N LYS A 234 -11.42 -12.49 2.44
CA LYS A 234 -11.32 -12.37 3.89
C LYS A 234 -10.27 -13.32 4.41
N LEU A 235 -9.41 -12.84 5.27
CA LEU A 235 -8.47 -13.69 5.98
C LEU A 235 -9.16 -14.27 7.23
N PHE A 236 -9.19 -15.58 7.29
CA PHE A 236 -9.56 -16.31 8.49
C PHE A 236 -8.29 -16.81 9.18
N ASP A 237 -7.98 -16.29 10.33
CA ASP A 237 -6.88 -16.77 11.17
C ASP A 237 -7.34 -17.73 12.25
N GLY A 238 -6.39 -18.35 12.98
CA GLY A 238 -6.72 -19.35 13.97
C GLY A 238 -7.47 -18.84 15.18
N GLU A 239 -7.59 -17.54 15.39
CA GLU A 239 -8.43 -16.97 16.44
C GLU A 239 -9.90 -16.87 16.00
N SER A 240 -10.11 -16.66 14.68
CA SER A 240 -11.44 -16.54 14.08
C SER A 240 -12.03 -17.86 13.58
N LEU A 241 -11.19 -18.89 13.38
CA LEU A 241 -11.60 -20.21 12.91
C LEU A 241 -11.61 -21.23 14.07
N VAL A 242 -12.80 -21.67 14.44
CA VAL A 242 -12.99 -22.81 15.37
C VAL A 242 -13.10 -24.08 14.52
N PRO A 243 -12.20 -25.08 14.71
CA PRO A 243 -12.29 -26.29 13.94
C PRO A 243 -13.58 -27.07 14.28
N SER A 244 -14.28 -27.57 13.25
CA SER A 244 -15.41 -28.48 13.38
C SER A 244 -14.97 -29.87 13.82
N GLN A 245 -13.73 -30.27 13.43
CA GLN A 245 -13.07 -31.46 13.91
C GLN A 245 -11.61 -31.19 14.19
N ASN A 246 -11.10 -31.70 15.31
CA ASN A 246 -9.68 -31.58 15.68
C ASN A 246 -9.19 -32.86 16.35
N SER A 247 -8.15 -33.43 15.75
CA SER A 247 -7.41 -34.57 16.32
C SER A 247 -5.92 -34.30 16.22
N GLY A 248 -5.31 -33.91 17.36
CA GLY A 248 -3.87 -33.78 17.48
C GLY A 248 -3.27 -32.45 17.01
N TRP A 249 -4.08 -31.41 16.73
CA TRP A 249 -3.63 -30.06 16.44
C TRP A 249 -3.82 -29.15 17.65
N ILE A 250 -2.86 -28.26 17.88
CA ILE A 250 -2.88 -27.27 18.97
C ILE A 250 -2.73 -25.89 18.36
N TYR A 251 -3.57 -24.93 18.75
CA TYR A 251 -3.38 -23.54 18.37
C TYR A 251 -2.25 -22.91 19.18
N ASP A 252 -1.23 -22.40 18.48
CA ASP A 252 -0.12 -21.66 19.08
C ASP A 252 -0.26 -20.17 18.77
N GLY A 253 -0.75 -19.41 19.75
CA GLY A 253 -0.87 -17.96 19.70
C GLY A 253 0.37 -17.19 20.17
N SER A 254 1.45 -17.88 20.55
CA SER A 254 2.62 -17.26 21.21
C SER A 254 3.60 -16.59 20.25
N GLY A 255 3.59 -16.94 18.96
CA GLY A 255 4.47 -16.36 17.94
C GLY A 255 4.02 -14.98 17.47
N LYS A 256 4.93 -14.00 17.40
CA LYS A 256 4.62 -12.68 16.82
C LYS A 256 4.29 -12.74 15.32
N ASP A 257 4.94 -13.64 14.58
CA ASP A 257 4.83 -13.76 13.13
C ASP A 257 4.43 -15.19 12.68
N SER A 258 4.04 -16.07 13.61
CA SER A 258 3.76 -17.49 13.32
C SER A 258 2.65 -18.07 14.21
N LYS A 259 1.61 -17.30 14.45
CA LYS A 259 0.39 -17.80 15.09
C LYS A 259 -0.31 -18.79 14.17
N GLY A 260 -0.81 -19.88 14.71
CA GLY A 260 -1.57 -20.85 13.94
C GLY A 260 -1.68 -22.23 14.59
N TRP A 261 -2.32 -23.11 13.87
CA TRP A 261 -2.49 -24.49 14.30
C TRP A 261 -1.25 -25.31 13.95
N LYS A 262 -0.77 -26.08 14.91
CA LYS A 262 0.43 -26.93 14.79
C LYS A 262 0.14 -28.34 15.25
N SER A 263 0.73 -29.33 14.56
CA SER A 263 0.77 -30.72 15.00
C SER A 263 2.12 -31.33 14.71
N SER A 264 2.62 -32.14 15.65
CA SER A 264 3.79 -33.02 15.48
C SER A 264 3.40 -34.50 15.39
N ILE A 265 2.12 -34.80 15.41
CA ILE A 265 1.59 -36.17 15.42
C ILE A 265 1.23 -36.57 14.00
N PRO A 266 1.88 -37.59 13.38
CA PRO A 266 1.48 -38.09 12.08
C PRO A 266 0.04 -38.58 12.06
N GLY A 267 -0.70 -38.24 10.99
CA GLY A 267 -2.12 -38.61 10.84
C GLY A 267 -3.11 -37.70 11.61
N SER A 268 -2.64 -36.61 12.20
CA SER A 268 -3.54 -35.60 12.82
C SER A 268 -4.45 -34.98 11.77
N ILE A 269 -5.71 -34.74 12.13
CA ILE A 269 -6.73 -34.13 11.25
C ILE A 269 -7.26 -32.87 11.92
N ILE A 270 -7.42 -31.81 11.14
CA ILE A 270 -8.15 -30.59 11.50
C ILE A 270 -9.08 -30.23 10.35
N GLU A 271 -10.33 -29.91 10.65
CA GLU A 271 -11.35 -29.53 9.67
C GLU A 271 -11.99 -28.22 10.11
N PHE A 272 -12.28 -27.36 9.15
CA PHE A 272 -12.98 -26.09 9.35
C PHE A 272 -14.19 -26.04 8.42
N GLU A 273 -15.30 -25.53 8.90
CA GLU A 273 -16.45 -25.15 8.09
C GLU A 273 -16.35 -23.66 7.79
N ILE A 274 -16.33 -23.28 6.50
CA ILE A 274 -16.18 -21.90 6.01
C ILE A 274 -17.47 -21.49 5.31
#